data_d0c0b5703e49a4266bb708a22327f490
#
_entry.id   d0c0b5703e49a4266bb708a22327f490
#
_cell.length_a   1.000
_cell.length_b   1.000
_cell.length_c   1.000
_cell.angle_alpha   90.00
_cell.angle_beta   90.00
_cell.angle_gamma   90.00
#
_symmetry.space_group_name_H-M   'P 1'
#
loop_
_entity.id
_entity.type
_entity.pdbx_description
1 polymer ?
#
loop_
_entity_poly.entity_id
_entity_poly.type
_entity_poly.pdbx_seq_one_letter_code
_entity_poly.pdbx_strand_id
1 'polypeptide(L)'
;KGQMVNALQLAIDFHNQLPAEDRPELTDGYQGFNHIQTMTGTVEEANSSYIIRDFETESFENRKAAFQKIADEMNKTYGQTRVDLVIKDQYYNMRQVIEKNMMPVELAKEVMEDLGIVPVIEPIRGGTDGSKISFMGIPTPNLFAGGENMHGRYEYVSLQTMEKAVDVILGIVSKS
;
A
#
# COMPACT_ATOMS: atom_id res chain seq x y z
N LYS A 1 -6.12 13.04 40.05
CA LYS A 1 -4.96 13.42 39.23
C LYS A 1 -3.91 12.31 39.27
N GLY A 2 -3.38 11.88 38.10
CA GLY A 2 -2.32 10.89 37.98
C GLY A 2 -2.73 9.42 38.14
N GLN A 3 -4.01 9.10 38.25
CA GLN A 3 -4.51 7.73 38.38
C GLN A 3 -5.21 7.22 37.09
N MET A 4 -5.84 8.10 36.35
CA MET A 4 -6.57 7.73 35.13
C MET A 4 -5.61 7.64 33.94
N VAL A 5 -5.70 6.54 33.20
CA VAL A 5 -5.09 6.37 31.88
C VAL A 5 -6.23 6.28 30.87
N ASN A 6 -6.24 7.17 29.89
CA ASN A 6 -7.26 7.23 28.86
C ASN A 6 -6.75 6.49 27.61
N ALA A 7 -7.40 5.38 27.24
CA ALA A 7 -6.97 4.55 26.14
C ALA A 7 -7.03 5.29 24.78
N LEU A 8 -8.04 6.14 24.57
CA LEU A 8 -8.12 6.93 23.34
C LEU A 8 -6.99 7.96 23.27
N GLN A 9 -6.60 8.57 24.40
CA GLN A 9 -5.44 9.47 24.43
C GLN A 9 -4.13 8.71 24.12
N LEU A 10 -3.97 7.47 24.64
CA LEU A 10 -2.82 6.64 24.29
C LEU A 10 -2.75 6.33 22.78
N ALA A 11 -3.89 6.06 22.14
CA ALA A 11 -3.93 5.84 20.71
C ALA A 11 -3.52 7.10 19.92
N ILE A 12 -3.95 8.27 20.36
CA ILE A 12 -3.53 9.57 19.80
C ILE A 12 -2.03 9.79 20.03
N ASP A 13 -1.54 9.53 21.23
CA ASP A 13 -0.11 9.70 21.57
C ASP A 13 0.78 8.73 20.80
N PHE A 14 0.31 7.50 20.54
CA PHE A 14 0.97 6.55 19.65
C PHE A 14 1.04 7.10 18.22
N HIS A 15 -0.08 7.55 17.68
CA HIS A 15 -0.15 8.11 16.34
C HIS A 15 0.77 9.32 16.16
N ASN A 16 0.84 10.20 17.14
CA ASN A 16 1.66 11.41 17.10
C ASN A 16 3.18 11.15 17.19
N GLN A 17 3.60 9.95 17.55
CA GLN A 17 5.01 9.55 17.54
C GLN A 17 5.45 8.99 16.17
N LEU A 18 4.50 8.68 15.27
CA LEU A 18 4.82 8.32 13.90
C LEU A 18 5.22 9.57 13.11
N PRO A 19 6.18 9.46 12.17
CA PRO A 19 6.59 10.59 11.34
C PRO A 19 5.40 11.15 10.55
N ALA A 20 5.15 12.45 10.70
CA ALA A 20 4.02 13.09 10.02
C ALA A 20 4.20 13.14 8.51
N GLU A 21 5.46 13.24 8.05
CA GLU A 21 5.86 13.23 6.65
C GLU A 21 5.60 11.88 5.95
N ASP A 22 5.44 10.81 6.70
CA ASP A 22 5.14 9.47 6.19
C ASP A 22 3.65 9.22 5.91
N ARG A 23 2.82 10.24 5.98
CA ARG A 23 1.39 10.12 5.66
C ARG A 23 1.18 10.05 4.16
N PRO A 24 0.21 9.26 3.65
CA PRO A 24 -0.02 9.10 2.21
C PRO A 24 -0.32 10.42 1.49
N GLU A 25 -0.94 11.39 2.17
CA GLU A 25 -1.20 12.72 1.63
C GLU A 25 0.03 13.62 1.50
N LEU A 26 1.17 13.22 2.07
CA LEU A 26 2.46 13.94 2.03
C LEU A 26 3.55 13.17 1.28
N THR A 27 3.22 12.04 0.69
CA THR A 27 4.15 11.16 -0.03
C THR A 27 3.66 10.87 -1.44
N ASP A 28 4.59 10.68 -2.38
CA ASP A 28 4.30 10.37 -3.77
C ASP A 28 5.24 9.32 -4.37
N GLY A 29 4.99 8.92 -5.61
CA GLY A 29 5.85 8.02 -6.39
C GLY A 29 6.23 6.76 -5.62
N TYR A 30 7.53 6.58 -5.42
CA TYR A 30 8.12 5.43 -4.72
C TYR A 30 8.32 5.64 -3.21
N GLN A 31 7.82 6.72 -2.64
CA GLN A 31 7.92 6.94 -1.20
C GLN A 31 6.95 6.01 -0.46
N GLY A 32 7.46 5.34 0.56
CA GLY A 32 6.64 4.55 1.48
C GLY A 32 5.79 5.44 2.39
N PHE A 33 4.75 4.88 3.01
CA PHE A 33 3.86 5.62 3.90
C PHE A 33 3.27 4.77 5.02
N ASN A 34 2.80 5.46 6.06
CA ASN A 34 2.04 4.92 7.18
C ASN A 34 0.64 5.54 7.16
N HIS A 35 -0.36 4.78 6.77
CA HIS A 35 -1.74 5.25 6.64
C HIS A 35 -2.60 4.76 7.80
N ILE A 36 -3.11 5.68 8.62
CA ILE A 36 -4.15 5.34 9.58
C ILE A 36 -5.49 5.16 8.86
N GLN A 37 -6.09 3.98 8.99
CA GLN A 37 -7.39 3.68 8.39
C GLN A 37 -8.54 3.97 9.34
N THR A 38 -8.39 3.57 10.58
CA THR A 38 -9.41 3.76 11.61
C THR A 38 -8.78 4.07 12.97
N MET A 39 -9.46 4.87 13.75
CA MET A 39 -9.21 5.04 15.18
C MET A 39 -10.55 5.16 15.87
N THR A 40 -10.84 4.25 16.77
CA THR A 40 -12.08 4.22 17.56
C THR A 40 -11.75 3.93 19.01
N GLY A 41 -12.52 4.46 19.94
CA GLY A 41 -12.26 4.15 21.33
C GLY A 41 -13.07 4.96 22.33
N THR A 42 -12.85 4.60 23.56
CA THR A 42 -13.37 5.24 24.78
C THR A 42 -12.20 5.51 25.74
N VAL A 43 -12.53 5.88 26.97
CA VAL A 43 -11.52 6.02 28.04
C VAL A 43 -10.90 4.66 28.41
N GLU A 44 -11.65 3.57 28.28
CA GLU A 44 -11.25 2.23 28.74
C GLU A 44 -10.52 1.44 27.67
N GLU A 45 -10.90 1.57 26.39
CA GLU A 45 -10.35 0.82 25.29
C GLU A 45 -10.30 1.69 24.02
N ALA A 46 -9.25 1.53 23.23
CA ALA A 46 -9.13 2.14 21.91
C ALA A 46 -8.49 1.17 20.92
N ASN A 47 -8.95 1.21 19.68
CA ASN A 47 -8.44 0.41 18.59
C ASN A 47 -8.05 1.31 17.41
N SER A 48 -6.85 1.11 16.88
CA SER A 48 -6.37 1.80 15.69
C SER A 48 -5.88 0.80 14.67
N SER A 49 -6.23 0.98 13.39
CA SER A 49 -5.68 0.20 12.31
C SER A 49 -4.87 1.05 11.36
N TYR A 50 -3.77 0.47 10.90
CA TYR A 50 -2.82 1.13 9.99
C TYR A 50 -2.53 0.23 8.80
N ILE A 51 -2.22 0.85 7.66
CA ILE A 51 -1.56 0.22 6.55
C ILE A 51 -0.17 0.81 6.44
N ILE A 52 0.84 -0.05 6.37
CA ILE A 52 2.23 0.32 6.07
C ILE A 52 2.51 -0.11 4.63
N ARG A 53 3.05 0.78 3.81
CA ARG A 53 3.47 0.49 2.44
C ARG A 53 4.86 1.05 2.21
N ASP A 54 5.66 0.27 1.50
CA ASP A 54 6.96 0.72 1.00
C ASP A 54 7.33 -0.09 -0.25
N PHE A 55 8.18 0.47 -1.09
CA PHE A 55 8.68 -0.19 -2.30
C PHE A 55 10.00 -0.91 -2.05
N GLU A 56 10.76 -0.47 -1.05
CA GLU A 56 12.02 -1.06 -0.65
C GLU A 56 11.84 -1.91 0.61
N THR A 57 12.32 -3.16 0.58
CA THR A 57 12.14 -4.11 1.68
C THR A 57 12.77 -3.62 2.99
N GLU A 58 13.97 -3.04 2.93
CA GLU A 58 14.66 -2.53 4.11
C GLU A 58 13.88 -1.39 4.76
N SER A 59 13.41 -0.42 3.96
CA SER A 59 12.60 0.69 4.46
C SER A 59 11.26 0.20 5.03
N PHE A 60 10.64 -0.80 4.40
CA PHE A 60 9.42 -1.43 4.89
C PHE A 60 9.60 -2.06 6.28
N GLU A 61 10.69 -2.84 6.47
CA GLU A 61 11.00 -3.44 7.75
C GLU A 61 11.33 -2.38 8.82
N ASN A 62 12.03 -1.31 8.46
CA ASN A 62 12.33 -0.19 9.35
C ASN A 62 11.04 0.52 9.81
N ARG A 63 10.05 0.68 8.94
CA ARG A 63 8.73 1.22 9.32
C ARG A 63 8.03 0.33 10.33
N LYS A 64 7.99 -0.98 10.11
CA LYS A 64 7.41 -1.94 11.08
C LYS A 64 8.13 -1.88 12.43
N ALA A 65 9.46 -1.83 12.39
CA ALA A 65 10.28 -1.71 13.60
C ALA A 65 10.00 -0.40 14.37
N ALA A 66 9.72 0.70 13.68
CA ALA A 66 9.35 1.96 14.31
C ALA A 66 8.01 1.84 15.08
N PHE A 67 7.00 1.17 14.52
CA PHE A 67 5.74 0.90 15.23
C PHE A 67 5.98 0.07 16.50
N GLN A 68 6.79 -0.98 16.40
CA GLN A 68 7.12 -1.84 17.54
C GLN A 68 7.87 -1.05 18.63
N LYS A 69 8.84 -0.24 18.22
CA LYS A 69 9.61 0.58 19.17
C LYS A 69 8.71 1.56 19.93
N ILE A 70 7.78 2.23 19.25
CA ILE A 70 6.84 3.15 19.91
C ILE A 70 5.98 2.40 20.92
N ALA A 71 5.42 1.25 20.56
CA ALA A 71 4.63 0.42 21.48
C ALA A 71 5.43 0.00 22.71
N ASP A 72 6.67 -0.45 22.51
CA ASP A 72 7.56 -0.89 23.60
C ASP A 72 7.92 0.27 24.54
N GLU A 73 8.25 1.44 24.00
CA GLU A 73 8.58 2.63 24.78
C GLU A 73 7.38 3.14 25.59
N MET A 74 6.19 3.13 25.01
CA MET A 74 4.97 3.47 25.73
C MET A 74 4.68 2.47 26.85
N ASN A 75 4.77 1.16 26.60
CA ASN A 75 4.57 0.12 27.59
C ASN A 75 5.59 0.21 28.73
N LYS A 76 6.84 0.51 28.41
CA LYS A 76 7.89 0.75 29.42
C LYS A 76 7.56 1.94 30.33
N THR A 77 7.03 3.02 29.77
CA THR A 77 6.64 4.22 30.53
C THR A 77 5.55 3.90 31.57
N TYR A 78 4.61 3.02 31.24
CA TYR A 78 3.54 2.61 32.16
C TYR A 78 3.90 1.42 33.05
N GLY A 79 5.05 0.77 32.85
CA GLY A 79 5.47 -0.41 33.60
C GLY A 79 4.59 -1.65 33.40
N GLN A 80 3.74 -1.64 32.38
CA GLN A 80 2.82 -2.73 32.02
C GLN A 80 2.35 -2.58 30.56
N THR A 81 1.84 -3.66 29.98
CA THR A 81 1.28 -3.63 28.63
C THR A 81 0.00 -2.78 28.59
N ARG A 82 0.06 -1.67 27.89
CA ARG A 82 -1.06 -0.75 27.62
C ARG A 82 -1.32 -0.62 26.12
N VAL A 83 -0.31 -0.88 25.32
CA VAL A 83 -0.37 -0.90 23.85
C VAL A 83 -0.06 -2.31 23.41
N ASP A 84 -1.05 -2.98 22.84
CA ASP A 84 -0.91 -4.29 22.20
C ASP A 84 -0.83 -4.06 20.69
N LEU A 85 0.33 -4.38 20.11
CA LEU A 85 0.61 -4.18 18.70
C LEU A 85 0.66 -5.52 17.96
N VAL A 86 -0.16 -5.65 16.93
CA VAL A 86 -0.15 -6.82 16.05
C VAL A 86 0.22 -6.37 14.64
N ILE A 87 1.37 -6.81 14.13
CA ILE A 87 1.82 -6.57 12.76
C ILE A 87 1.60 -7.84 11.94
N LYS A 88 0.94 -7.70 10.77
CA LYS A 88 0.69 -8.80 9.84
C LYS A 88 1.08 -8.38 8.43
N ASP A 89 1.98 -9.13 7.81
CA ASP A 89 2.31 -8.94 6.41
C ASP A 89 1.15 -9.45 5.53
N GLN A 90 0.70 -8.60 4.62
CA GLN A 90 -0.36 -8.96 3.67
C GLN A 90 0.23 -9.43 2.34
N TYR A 91 1.18 -8.69 1.81
CA TYR A 91 1.95 -8.96 0.59
C TYR A 91 3.13 -7.99 0.52
N TYR A 92 4.13 -8.36 -0.25
CA TYR A 92 5.26 -7.50 -0.58
C TYR A 92 5.09 -6.86 -1.96
N ASN A 93 5.88 -5.84 -2.28
CA ASN A 93 5.86 -5.23 -3.60
C ASN A 93 6.32 -6.25 -4.65
N MET A 94 5.58 -6.37 -5.76
CA MET A 94 5.87 -7.34 -6.82
C MET A 94 7.12 -7.02 -7.64
N ARG A 95 7.69 -5.80 -7.53
CA ARG A 95 8.82 -5.33 -8.32
C ARG A 95 9.96 -6.33 -8.36
N GLN A 96 10.38 -6.84 -7.19
CA GLN A 96 11.46 -7.82 -7.08
C GLN A 96 11.21 -9.16 -7.80
N VAL A 97 9.96 -9.49 -8.10
CA VAL A 97 9.59 -10.66 -8.89
C VAL A 97 9.53 -10.29 -10.37
N ILE A 98 8.91 -9.16 -10.70
CA ILE A 98 8.76 -8.69 -12.08
C ILE A 98 10.10 -8.36 -12.72
N GLU A 99 11.03 -7.72 -12.00
CA GLU A 99 12.38 -7.39 -12.51
C GLU A 99 13.21 -8.62 -12.93
N LYS A 100 12.89 -9.80 -12.40
CA LYS A 100 13.53 -11.05 -12.81
C LYS A 100 13.00 -11.61 -14.12
N ASN A 101 11.81 -11.19 -14.53
CA ASN A 101 11.17 -11.59 -15.77
C ASN A 101 10.30 -10.45 -16.30
N MET A 102 10.91 -9.56 -17.08
CA MET A 102 10.27 -8.40 -17.67
C MET A 102 9.41 -8.72 -18.90
N MET A 103 9.43 -9.96 -19.39
CA MET A 103 8.72 -10.35 -20.63
C MET A 103 7.25 -9.91 -20.64
N PRO A 104 6.44 -10.11 -19.57
CA PRO A 104 5.05 -9.66 -19.60
C PRO A 104 4.89 -8.13 -19.68
N VAL A 105 5.84 -7.37 -19.09
CA VAL A 105 5.85 -5.91 -19.17
C VAL A 105 6.22 -5.43 -20.57
N GLU A 106 7.27 -5.99 -21.16
CA GLU A 106 7.74 -5.62 -22.50
C GLU A 106 6.70 -5.98 -23.56
N LEU A 107 6.05 -7.14 -23.44
CA LEU A 107 4.94 -7.52 -24.34
C LEU A 107 3.77 -6.54 -24.25
N ALA A 108 3.40 -6.14 -23.04
CA ALA A 108 2.33 -5.15 -22.84
C ALA A 108 2.69 -3.78 -23.45
N LYS A 109 3.95 -3.34 -23.29
CA LYS A 109 4.45 -2.10 -23.90
C LYS A 109 4.38 -2.16 -25.43
N GLU A 110 4.90 -3.22 -26.03
CA GLU A 110 4.89 -3.42 -27.48
C GLU A 110 3.44 -3.33 -28.03
N VAL A 111 2.50 -4.03 -27.39
CA VAL A 111 1.10 -3.99 -27.82
C VAL A 111 0.49 -2.59 -27.66
N MET A 112 0.79 -1.88 -26.57
CA MET A 112 0.32 -0.49 -26.41
C MET A 112 0.86 0.41 -27.52
N GLU A 113 2.15 0.31 -27.84
CA GLU A 113 2.80 1.09 -28.91
C GLU A 113 2.18 0.79 -30.28
N ASP A 114 1.92 -0.47 -30.59
CA ASP A 114 1.24 -0.89 -31.84
C ASP A 114 -0.17 -0.29 -31.95
N LEU A 115 -0.85 -0.11 -30.84
CA LEU A 115 -2.18 0.52 -30.76
C LEU A 115 -2.12 2.06 -30.67
N GLY A 116 -0.94 2.66 -30.77
CA GLY A 116 -0.73 4.10 -30.67
C GLY A 116 -0.94 4.65 -29.24
N ILE A 117 -0.83 3.79 -28.23
CA ILE A 117 -0.90 4.16 -26.81
C ILE A 117 0.52 4.33 -26.30
N VAL A 118 0.81 5.47 -25.68
CA VAL A 118 2.10 5.69 -25.03
C VAL A 118 2.11 4.96 -23.68
N PRO A 119 2.96 3.92 -23.49
CA PRO A 119 3.01 3.20 -22.24
C PRO A 119 3.67 4.05 -21.15
N VAL A 120 3.04 4.13 -19.98
CA VAL A 120 3.58 4.77 -18.79
C VAL A 120 3.72 3.70 -17.71
N ILE A 121 4.94 3.51 -17.20
CA ILE A 121 5.20 2.55 -16.13
C ILE A 121 5.30 3.33 -14.82
N GLU A 122 4.35 3.07 -13.94
CA GLU A 122 4.25 3.75 -12.64
C GLU A 122 4.18 2.74 -11.48
N PRO A 123 4.67 3.10 -10.31
CA PRO A 123 4.54 2.26 -9.13
C PRO A 123 3.09 2.23 -8.65
N ILE A 124 2.60 1.04 -8.30
CA ILE A 124 1.32 0.92 -7.62
C ILE A 124 1.53 1.05 -6.12
N ARG A 125 0.97 2.10 -5.54
CA ARG A 125 1.06 2.40 -4.11
C ARG A 125 0.09 1.57 -3.24
N GLY A 126 -0.88 0.95 -3.87
CA GLY A 126 -1.85 0.06 -3.26
C GLY A 126 -1.46 -1.42 -3.37
N GLY A 127 -2.32 -2.28 -2.83
CA GLY A 127 -2.23 -3.72 -3.01
C GLY A 127 -3.04 -4.19 -4.21
N THR A 128 -2.51 -5.17 -4.91
CA THR A 128 -3.19 -5.80 -6.04
C THR A 128 -3.07 -7.32 -5.96
N ASP A 129 -4.00 -8.02 -6.58
CA ASP A 129 -3.90 -9.48 -6.71
C ASP A 129 -2.68 -9.90 -7.53
N GLY A 130 -2.23 -9.05 -8.46
CA GLY A 130 -1.00 -9.25 -9.21
C GLY A 130 0.24 -9.42 -8.31
N SER A 131 0.31 -8.72 -7.19
CA SER A 131 1.38 -8.94 -6.20
C SER A 131 1.34 -10.36 -5.64
N LYS A 132 0.18 -10.83 -5.18
CA LYS A 132 0.04 -12.19 -4.63
C LYS A 132 0.38 -13.25 -5.66
N ILE A 133 -0.16 -13.13 -6.87
CA ILE A 133 0.07 -14.09 -7.96
C ILE A 133 1.55 -14.10 -8.36
N SER A 134 2.20 -12.93 -8.40
CA SER A 134 3.62 -12.83 -8.70
C SER A 134 4.49 -13.62 -7.70
N PHE A 135 4.17 -13.53 -6.40
CA PHE A 135 4.86 -14.33 -5.37
C PHE A 135 4.52 -15.81 -5.39
N MET A 136 3.45 -16.22 -6.08
CA MET A 136 3.14 -17.62 -6.36
C MET A 136 3.92 -18.18 -7.56
N GLY A 137 4.77 -17.36 -8.20
CA GLY A 137 5.66 -17.76 -9.30
C GLY A 137 5.18 -17.37 -10.70
N ILE A 138 4.09 -16.60 -10.81
CA ILE A 138 3.57 -16.10 -12.08
C ILE A 138 3.71 -14.57 -12.10
N PRO A 139 4.74 -14.00 -12.74
CA PRO A 139 4.91 -12.56 -12.85
C PRO A 139 3.68 -11.89 -13.47
N THR A 140 2.97 -11.09 -12.68
CA THR A 140 1.67 -10.54 -13.05
C THR A 140 1.67 -9.02 -12.88
N PRO A 141 2.23 -8.26 -13.84
CA PRO A 141 2.11 -6.80 -13.83
C PRO A 141 0.68 -6.36 -14.04
N ASN A 142 0.32 -5.18 -13.53
CA ASN A 142 -1.01 -4.64 -13.74
C ASN A 142 -1.07 -3.83 -15.04
N LEU A 143 -2.22 -3.88 -15.71
CA LEU A 143 -2.55 -3.04 -16.85
C LEU A 143 -3.52 -1.93 -16.40
N PHE A 144 -3.57 -0.85 -17.16
CA PHE A 144 -4.58 0.18 -16.95
C PHE A 144 -5.99 -0.37 -17.23
N ALA A 145 -6.96 0.12 -16.48
CA ALA A 145 -8.40 -0.16 -16.72
C ALA A 145 -9.16 1.10 -17.15
N GLY A 146 -8.53 2.27 -17.04
CA GLY A 146 -9.12 3.56 -17.37
C GLY A 146 -9.96 4.16 -16.26
N GLY A 147 -9.89 3.62 -15.05
CA GLY A 147 -10.57 4.19 -13.89
C GLY A 147 -9.88 5.44 -13.38
N GLU A 148 -10.67 6.40 -12.94
CA GLU A 148 -10.24 7.66 -12.36
C GLU A 148 -10.86 7.86 -10.98
N ASN A 149 -10.21 8.62 -10.12
CA ASN A 149 -10.64 8.89 -8.75
C ASN A 149 -10.88 7.60 -7.93
N MET A 150 -10.02 6.60 -8.11
CA MET A 150 -10.08 5.29 -7.46
C MET A 150 -10.35 5.40 -5.96
N HIS A 151 -11.29 4.59 -5.48
CA HIS A 151 -11.77 4.58 -4.08
C HIS A 151 -12.45 5.88 -3.62
N GLY A 152 -12.62 6.82 -4.53
CA GLY A 152 -13.27 8.10 -4.23
C GLY A 152 -14.78 8.04 -4.42
N ARG A 153 -15.49 9.02 -3.84
CA ARG A 153 -16.94 9.17 -4.01
C ARG A 153 -17.35 9.44 -5.47
N TYR A 154 -16.44 9.96 -6.27
CA TYR A 154 -16.62 10.31 -7.67
C TYR A 154 -15.75 9.44 -8.59
N GLU A 155 -15.57 8.18 -8.22
CA GLU A 155 -14.89 7.19 -9.05
C GLU A 155 -15.68 6.96 -10.34
N TYR A 156 -14.98 6.95 -11.47
CA TYR A 156 -15.58 6.71 -12.77
C TYR A 156 -14.58 6.04 -13.72
N VAL A 157 -15.09 5.50 -14.82
CA VAL A 157 -14.29 4.99 -15.94
C VAL A 157 -14.84 5.53 -17.27
N SER A 158 -13.95 5.95 -18.15
CA SER A 158 -14.31 6.35 -19.51
C SER A 158 -14.53 5.09 -20.36
N LEU A 159 -15.64 5.05 -21.11
CA LEU A 159 -15.92 3.96 -22.04
C LEU A 159 -14.78 3.77 -23.04
N GLN A 160 -14.26 4.87 -23.59
CA GLN A 160 -13.20 4.85 -24.60
C GLN A 160 -11.90 4.26 -24.03
N THR A 161 -11.57 4.56 -22.77
CA THR A 161 -10.37 4.02 -22.13
C THR A 161 -10.56 2.54 -21.77
N MET A 162 -11.76 2.16 -21.37
CA MET A 162 -12.11 0.76 -21.11
C MET A 162 -12.02 -0.10 -22.40
N GLU A 163 -12.49 0.40 -23.53
CA GLU A 163 -12.36 -0.26 -24.84
C GLU A 163 -10.89 -0.43 -25.22
N LYS A 164 -10.05 0.61 -25.04
CA LYS A 164 -8.59 0.50 -25.26
C LYS A 164 -7.93 -0.53 -24.36
N ALA A 165 -8.35 -0.67 -23.11
CA ALA A 165 -7.82 -1.71 -22.21
C ALA A 165 -8.15 -3.11 -22.74
N VAL A 166 -9.34 -3.31 -23.28
CA VAL A 166 -9.73 -4.58 -23.94
C VAL A 166 -8.86 -4.84 -25.18
N ASP A 167 -8.63 -3.83 -26.03
CA ASP A 167 -7.77 -3.97 -27.22
C ASP A 167 -6.34 -4.37 -26.86
N VAL A 168 -5.78 -3.80 -25.77
CA VAL A 168 -4.45 -4.18 -25.26
C VAL A 168 -4.45 -5.64 -24.80
N ILE A 169 -5.45 -6.09 -24.06
CA ILE A 169 -5.55 -7.49 -23.61
C ILE A 169 -5.62 -8.45 -24.80
N LEU A 170 -6.45 -8.14 -25.80
CA LEU A 170 -6.57 -8.94 -27.01
C LEU A 170 -5.25 -8.98 -27.81
N GLY A 171 -4.54 -7.85 -27.89
CA GLY A 171 -3.24 -7.77 -28.53
C GLY A 171 -2.19 -8.63 -27.83
N ILE A 172 -2.15 -8.61 -26.49
CA ILE A 172 -1.25 -9.44 -25.69
C ILE A 172 -1.52 -10.94 -25.94
N VAL A 173 -2.80 -11.33 -25.87
CA VAL A 173 -3.19 -12.75 -26.11
C VAL A 173 -2.86 -13.20 -27.53
N SER A 174 -2.90 -12.30 -28.50
CA SER A 174 -2.59 -12.62 -29.91
C SER A 174 -1.10 -12.79 -30.18
N LYS A 175 -0.25 -12.22 -29.33
CA LYS A 175 1.23 -12.27 -29.47
C LYS A 175 1.92 -13.25 -28.51
N SER A 176 1.18 -13.80 -27.55
CA SER A 176 1.71 -14.73 -26.50
C SER A 176 1.88 -16.19 -26.95
#